data_8551967c46a2c6c03374c42c1367eab1
#
_entry.id   8551967c46a2c6c03374c42c1367eab1
#
_cell.length_a   1.000
_cell.length_b   1.000
_cell.length_c   1.000
_cell.angle_alpha   90.00
_cell.angle_beta   90.00
_cell.angle_gamma   90.00
#
_symmetry.space_group_name_H-M   'P 1'
#
loop_
_entity.id
_entity.type
_entity.pdbx_description
1 polymer ?
#
loop_
_entity_poly.entity_id
_entity_poly.type
_entity_poly.pdbx_seq_one_letter_code
_entity_poly.pdbx_strand_id
1 'polypeptide(L)'
;LFSNVGARRALKNFKSDWNKDELDNLLIELEESRESFLFDIFPDKGGLLIALHNNFRGYNVEDELNDSELYSIKKDENPRDFILCTNANDYQKLKDGPYNVVLQNRMKKNNNGSLSWAAIEHGVRYINIETRLGWLSQQRKMLQFVEERLKK
;
A
#
# COMPACT_ATOMS: atom_id res chain seq x y z
N LEU A 1 -6.99 0.42 7.70
CA LEU A 1 -8.24 1.13 7.99
C LEU A 1 -9.22 1.14 6.82
N PHE A 2 -8.80 0.69 5.61
CA PHE A 2 -9.62 0.72 4.39
C PHE A 2 -10.51 -0.52 4.20
N SER A 3 -10.74 -1.30 5.26
CA SER A 3 -11.79 -2.29 5.37
C SER A 3 -12.27 -2.38 6.81
N ASN A 4 -13.53 -2.78 7.02
CA ASN A 4 -14.08 -2.91 8.38
C ASN A 4 -13.33 -3.95 9.21
N VAL A 5 -12.81 -5.03 8.59
CA VAL A 5 -11.98 -6.03 9.26
C VAL A 5 -10.66 -5.43 9.75
N GLY A 6 -9.97 -4.68 8.89
CA GLY A 6 -8.73 -3.99 9.24
C GLY A 6 -8.94 -2.90 10.28
N ALA A 7 -10.00 -2.09 10.14
CA ALA A 7 -10.36 -1.05 11.09
C ALA A 7 -10.68 -1.63 12.48
N ARG A 8 -11.50 -2.68 12.56
CA ARG A 8 -11.83 -3.38 13.81
C ARG A 8 -10.57 -3.91 14.51
N ARG A 9 -9.64 -4.50 13.75
CA ARG A 9 -8.37 -4.99 14.31
C ARG A 9 -7.51 -3.85 14.86
N ALA A 10 -7.36 -2.77 14.10
CA ALA A 10 -6.58 -1.61 14.52
C ALA A 10 -7.16 -0.95 15.78
N LEU A 11 -8.48 -0.76 15.84
CA LEU A 11 -9.16 -0.18 17.00
C LEU A 11 -9.02 -1.03 18.26
N LYS A 12 -9.12 -2.36 18.14
CA LYS A 12 -8.91 -3.29 19.26
C LYS A 12 -7.45 -3.30 19.74
N ASN A 13 -6.48 -3.10 18.87
CA ASN A 13 -5.09 -2.97 19.26
C ASN A 13 -4.80 -1.64 19.97
N PHE A 14 -5.54 -0.58 19.61
CA PHE A 14 -5.42 0.71 20.26
C PHE A 14 -6.08 0.76 21.65
N LYS A 15 -7.27 0.17 21.77
CA LYS A 15 -8.03 0.05 23.02
C LYS A 15 -8.72 -1.31 23.03
N SER A 16 -8.33 -2.17 23.96
CA SER A 16 -8.81 -3.58 24.00
C SER A 16 -10.22 -3.75 24.58
N ASP A 17 -10.69 -2.78 25.35
CA ASP A 17 -11.91 -2.81 26.15
C ASP A 17 -13.08 -2.00 25.55
N TRP A 18 -13.11 -1.84 24.23
CA TRP A 18 -14.29 -1.28 23.55
C TRP A 18 -15.54 -2.09 23.87
N ASN A 19 -16.62 -1.41 24.29
CA ASN A 19 -17.90 -2.07 24.28
C ASN A 19 -18.36 -2.30 22.82
N LYS A 20 -19.24 -3.27 22.62
CA LYS A 20 -19.64 -3.68 21.27
C LYS A 20 -20.32 -2.55 20.50
N ASP A 21 -21.23 -1.83 21.15
CA ASP A 21 -22.03 -0.80 20.51
C ASP A 21 -21.19 0.44 20.15
N GLU A 22 -20.27 0.84 21.03
CA GLU A 22 -19.28 1.90 20.74
C GLU A 22 -18.41 1.54 19.51
N LEU A 23 -17.90 0.32 19.48
CA LEU A 23 -17.06 -0.15 18.38
C LEU A 23 -17.83 -0.23 17.05
N ASP A 24 -19.06 -0.72 17.08
CA ASP A 24 -19.90 -0.85 15.90
C ASP A 24 -20.33 0.53 15.36
N ASN A 25 -20.66 1.49 16.21
CA ASN A 25 -20.97 2.87 15.82
C ASN A 25 -19.74 3.55 15.19
N LEU A 26 -18.56 3.41 15.81
CA LEU A 26 -17.32 3.98 15.27
C LEU A 26 -16.93 3.37 13.92
N LEU A 27 -17.24 2.09 13.69
CA LEU A 27 -17.00 1.45 12.40
C LEU A 27 -17.91 1.99 11.30
N ILE A 28 -19.18 2.33 11.63
CA ILE A 28 -20.12 2.98 10.69
C ILE A 28 -19.58 4.37 10.31
N GLU A 29 -19.21 5.20 11.28
CA GLU A 29 -18.63 6.52 11.04
C GLU A 29 -17.35 6.45 10.18
N LEU A 30 -16.49 5.46 10.46
CA LEU A 30 -15.29 5.23 9.66
C LEU A 30 -15.59 4.77 8.24
N GLU A 31 -16.67 4.02 8.01
CA GLU A 31 -17.08 3.57 6.68
C GLU A 31 -17.54 4.75 5.83
N GLU A 32 -18.41 5.61 6.36
CA GLU A 32 -18.88 6.82 5.67
C GLU A 32 -17.70 7.77 5.36
N SER A 33 -16.82 8.01 6.34
CA SER A 33 -15.63 8.86 6.16
C SER A 33 -14.64 8.27 5.15
N ARG A 34 -14.51 6.95 5.11
CA ARG A 34 -13.64 6.23 4.17
C ARG A 34 -14.07 6.41 2.74
N GLU A 35 -15.36 6.23 2.45
CA GLU A 35 -15.91 6.39 1.10
C GLU A 35 -15.66 7.80 0.57
N SER A 36 -15.92 8.82 1.39
CA SER A 36 -15.60 10.20 1.04
C SER A 36 -14.11 10.40 0.78
N PHE A 37 -13.25 9.90 1.66
CA PHE A 37 -11.79 10.01 1.52
C PHE A 37 -11.29 9.30 0.26
N LEU A 38 -11.76 8.08 -0.02
CA LEU A 38 -11.35 7.34 -1.23
C LEU A 38 -11.82 8.05 -2.51
N PHE A 39 -13.02 8.63 -2.49
CA PHE A 39 -13.53 9.43 -3.60
C PHE A 39 -12.62 10.64 -3.90
N ASP A 40 -12.12 11.31 -2.85
CA ASP A 40 -11.25 12.47 -3.00
C ASP A 40 -9.85 12.14 -3.53
N ILE A 41 -9.31 10.96 -3.19
CA ILE A 41 -7.93 10.61 -3.54
C ILE A 41 -7.80 9.68 -4.74
N PHE A 42 -8.83 8.91 -5.07
CA PHE A 42 -8.74 7.97 -6.18
C PHE A 42 -8.98 8.66 -7.51
N PRO A 43 -8.11 8.46 -8.50
CA PRO A 43 -8.39 8.82 -9.88
C PRO A 43 -9.49 7.92 -10.45
N ASP A 44 -9.97 8.27 -11.63
CA ASP A 44 -10.87 7.41 -12.39
C ASP A 44 -10.30 6.00 -12.55
N LYS A 45 -11.19 5.03 -12.76
CA LYS A 45 -10.83 3.62 -12.96
C LYS A 45 -9.72 3.46 -14.02
N GLY A 46 -8.67 2.75 -13.65
CA GLY A 46 -7.46 2.59 -14.46
C GLY A 46 -6.43 3.71 -14.31
N GLY A 47 -6.77 4.81 -13.63
CA GLY A 47 -5.83 5.86 -13.25
C GLY A 47 -4.79 5.35 -12.23
N LEU A 48 -3.76 6.15 -11.99
CA LEU A 48 -2.64 5.81 -11.12
C LEU A 48 -2.61 6.70 -9.89
N LEU A 49 -2.61 6.07 -8.72
CA LEU A 49 -2.30 6.70 -7.42
C LEU A 49 -0.91 6.27 -6.96
N ILE A 50 -0.06 7.22 -6.60
CA ILE A 50 1.26 6.97 -5.99
C ILE A 50 1.23 7.48 -4.55
N ALA A 51 1.51 6.59 -3.60
CA ALA A 51 1.68 6.94 -2.19
C ALA A 51 3.16 6.91 -1.81
N LEU A 52 3.58 7.86 -1.00
CA LEU A 52 4.94 7.98 -0.48
C LEU A 52 4.91 7.72 1.03
N HIS A 53 5.48 6.60 1.45
CA HIS A 53 5.52 6.19 2.85
C HIS A 53 6.94 6.17 3.40
N ASN A 54 7.03 6.32 4.71
CA ASN A 54 8.26 6.10 5.45
C ASN A 54 8.03 5.00 6.47
N ASN A 55 8.86 3.97 6.42
CA ASN A 55 8.82 2.90 7.37
C ASN A 55 9.81 3.12 8.53
N PHE A 56 9.47 2.56 9.66
CA PHE A 56 10.26 2.65 10.88
C PHE A 56 10.33 1.28 11.54
N ARG A 57 11.52 0.89 11.99
CA ARG A 57 11.82 -0.34 12.74
C ARG A 57 11.16 -1.62 12.21
N GLY A 58 11.92 -2.43 11.53
CA GLY A 58 11.58 -3.81 11.21
C GLY A 58 10.75 -4.01 9.94
N TYR A 59 9.84 -3.12 9.57
CA TYR A 59 9.05 -3.28 8.35
C TYR A 59 9.94 -3.18 7.10
N ASN A 60 9.84 -4.16 6.24
CA ASN A 60 10.67 -4.28 5.04
C ASN A 60 9.96 -5.13 3.97
N VAL A 61 10.57 -5.27 2.80
CA VAL A 61 9.97 -5.99 1.67
C VAL A 61 9.66 -7.46 1.94
N GLU A 62 10.35 -8.11 2.87
CA GLU A 62 10.13 -9.52 3.23
C GLU A 62 8.76 -9.73 3.88
N ASP A 63 8.27 -8.71 4.61
CA ASP A 63 6.94 -8.73 5.23
C ASP A 63 5.81 -8.78 4.19
N GLU A 64 6.07 -8.30 2.96
CA GLU A 64 5.12 -8.26 1.86
C GLU A 64 5.16 -9.49 0.95
N LEU A 65 6.22 -10.32 1.00
CA LEU A 65 6.40 -11.43 0.06
C LEU A 65 5.27 -12.44 0.11
N ASN A 66 4.73 -12.73 1.30
CA ASN A 66 3.63 -13.68 1.47
C ASN A 66 2.32 -13.19 0.84
N ASP A 67 2.17 -11.88 0.70
CA ASP A 67 0.99 -11.24 0.12
C ASP A 67 1.19 -10.85 -1.35
N SER A 68 2.36 -11.13 -1.91
CA SER A 68 2.74 -10.79 -3.28
C SER A 68 2.67 -12.00 -4.21
N GLU A 69 2.21 -11.79 -5.44
CA GLU A 69 2.21 -12.78 -6.52
C GLU A 69 3.57 -12.89 -7.20
N LEU A 70 4.25 -11.77 -7.35
CA LEU A 70 5.59 -11.67 -7.94
C LEU A 70 6.44 -10.68 -7.16
N TYR A 71 7.74 -10.91 -7.19
CA TYR A 71 8.69 -9.99 -6.59
C TYR A 71 10.03 -9.97 -7.34
N SER A 72 10.75 -8.87 -7.23
CA SER A 72 12.11 -8.67 -7.73
C SER A 72 12.94 -8.03 -6.63
N ILE A 73 13.75 -8.84 -5.95
CA ILE A 73 14.59 -8.40 -4.83
C ILE A 73 16.01 -8.15 -5.32
N LYS A 74 16.58 -7.02 -4.95
CA LYS A 74 17.94 -6.61 -5.31
C LYS A 74 18.90 -6.87 -4.15
N LYS A 75 19.97 -7.58 -4.44
CA LYS A 75 20.95 -8.00 -3.43
C LYS A 75 21.62 -6.83 -2.71
N ASP A 76 21.85 -5.75 -3.44
CA ASP A 76 22.60 -4.59 -2.94
C ASP A 76 21.69 -3.43 -2.49
N GLU A 77 20.34 -3.61 -2.55
CA GLU A 77 19.38 -2.60 -2.12
C GLU A 77 18.92 -2.87 -0.68
N ASN A 78 18.63 -1.80 0.04
CA ASN A 78 18.14 -1.95 1.41
C ASN A 78 16.73 -2.55 1.37
N PRO A 79 16.44 -3.63 2.12
CA PRO A 79 15.12 -4.28 2.12
C PRO A 79 13.99 -3.38 2.60
N ARG A 80 14.29 -2.29 3.29
CA ARG A 80 13.30 -1.30 3.75
C ARG A 80 12.97 -0.24 2.72
N ASP A 81 13.71 -0.19 1.60
CA ASP A 81 13.45 0.71 0.47
C ASP A 81 12.90 -0.15 -0.67
N PHE A 82 11.58 -0.09 -0.89
CA PHE A 82 10.92 -0.94 -1.89
C PHE A 82 9.69 -0.28 -2.51
N ILE A 83 9.25 -0.83 -3.62
CA ILE A 83 8.07 -0.41 -4.37
C ILE A 83 7.07 -1.56 -4.34
N LEU A 84 5.86 -1.30 -3.85
CA LEU A 84 4.72 -2.19 -3.99
C LEU A 84 3.82 -1.65 -5.10
N CYS A 85 3.41 -2.48 -6.04
CA CYS A 85 2.47 -2.12 -7.08
C CYS A 85 1.32 -3.13 -7.18
N THR A 86 0.14 -2.65 -7.61
CA THR A 86 -1.07 -3.48 -7.74
C THR A 86 -1.38 -3.85 -9.19
N ASN A 87 -0.62 -3.35 -10.14
CA ASN A 87 -0.84 -3.60 -11.57
C ASN A 87 0.33 -4.40 -12.17
N ALA A 88 0.02 -5.49 -12.89
CA ALA A 88 1.04 -6.37 -13.46
C ALA A 88 1.88 -5.70 -14.54
N ASN A 89 1.31 -4.80 -15.34
CA ASN A 89 2.06 -4.07 -16.36
C ASN A 89 3.04 -3.07 -15.72
N ASP A 90 2.65 -2.43 -14.63
CA ASP A 90 3.52 -1.54 -13.86
C ASP A 90 4.69 -2.33 -13.26
N TYR A 91 4.41 -3.51 -12.68
CA TYR A 91 5.45 -4.40 -12.19
C TYR A 91 6.47 -4.77 -13.29
N GLN A 92 6.00 -5.14 -14.48
CA GLN A 92 6.91 -5.48 -15.59
C GLN A 92 7.82 -4.32 -16.00
N LYS A 93 7.34 -3.08 -15.93
CA LYS A 93 8.15 -1.89 -16.22
C LYS A 93 9.16 -1.55 -15.12
N LEU A 94 8.87 -1.91 -13.87
CA LEU A 94 9.66 -1.53 -12.70
C LEU A 94 10.67 -2.60 -12.25
N LYS A 95 10.35 -3.89 -12.42
CA LYS A 95 11.09 -5.02 -11.86
C LYS A 95 12.58 -5.09 -12.23
N ASP A 96 12.95 -4.60 -13.41
CA ASP A 96 14.34 -4.63 -13.91
C ASP A 96 15.15 -3.39 -13.51
N GLY A 97 14.53 -2.48 -12.73
CA GLY A 97 15.19 -1.31 -12.16
C GLY A 97 16.07 -1.64 -10.94
N PRO A 98 16.65 -0.61 -10.32
CA PRO A 98 17.59 -0.79 -9.21
C PRO A 98 16.92 -1.12 -7.86
N TYR A 99 15.59 -0.99 -7.74
CA TYR A 99 14.88 -1.10 -6.46
C TYR A 99 14.21 -2.45 -6.26
N ASN A 100 13.96 -2.81 -5.00
CA ASN A 100 13.09 -3.92 -4.65
C ASN A 100 11.66 -3.62 -5.11
N VAL A 101 11.01 -4.56 -5.78
CA VAL A 101 9.64 -4.39 -6.30
C VAL A 101 8.82 -5.63 -5.99
N VAL A 102 7.60 -5.42 -5.47
CA VAL A 102 6.63 -6.48 -5.23
C VAL A 102 5.32 -6.18 -5.95
N LEU A 103 4.63 -7.22 -6.41
CA LEU A 103 3.31 -7.16 -7.04
C LEU A 103 2.26 -7.78 -6.14
N GLN A 104 1.26 -7.00 -5.77
CA GLN A 104 0.05 -7.44 -5.07
C GLN A 104 -1.17 -7.13 -5.93
N ASN A 105 -1.57 -8.02 -6.82
CA ASN A 105 -2.66 -7.77 -7.76
C ASN A 105 -3.88 -8.68 -7.56
N ARG A 106 -3.92 -9.46 -6.48
CA ARG A 106 -5.03 -10.34 -6.14
C ARG A 106 -5.49 -10.12 -4.72
N MET A 107 -6.79 -9.89 -4.57
CA MET A 107 -7.42 -9.81 -3.25
C MET A 107 -7.24 -11.13 -2.50
N LYS A 108 -6.71 -11.05 -1.29
CA LYS A 108 -6.62 -12.21 -0.38
C LYS A 108 -7.78 -12.22 0.61
N LYS A 109 -8.16 -13.41 1.09
CA LYS A 109 -9.26 -13.59 2.05
C LYS A 109 -9.07 -12.77 3.35
N ASN A 110 -7.82 -12.53 3.73
CA ASN A 110 -7.46 -11.74 4.91
C ASN A 110 -7.11 -10.31 4.53
N ASN A 111 -8.08 -9.56 3.97
CA ASN A 111 -7.90 -8.13 3.73
C ASN A 111 -7.44 -7.43 5.03
N ASN A 112 -6.21 -6.89 5.01
CA ASN A 112 -5.61 -6.21 6.16
C ASN A 112 -6.07 -4.74 6.30
N GLY A 113 -6.89 -4.27 5.37
CA GLY A 113 -7.38 -2.89 5.33
C GLY A 113 -6.33 -1.89 4.85
N SER A 114 -5.37 -2.32 4.03
CA SER A 114 -4.41 -1.42 3.39
C SER A 114 -5.03 -0.65 2.22
N LEU A 115 -4.39 0.46 1.84
CA LEU A 115 -4.81 1.26 0.68
C LEU A 115 -4.58 0.49 -0.64
N SER A 116 -3.60 -0.41 -0.69
CA SER A 116 -3.37 -1.27 -1.85
C SER A 116 -4.58 -2.16 -2.17
N TRP A 117 -5.19 -2.76 -1.15
CA TRP A 117 -6.40 -3.56 -1.32
C TRP A 117 -7.61 -2.73 -1.74
N ALA A 118 -7.79 -1.54 -1.14
CA ALA A 118 -8.84 -0.62 -1.56
C ALA A 118 -8.66 -0.19 -3.02
N ALA A 119 -7.45 0.08 -3.47
CA ALA A 119 -7.16 0.43 -4.85
C ALA A 119 -7.51 -0.70 -5.84
N ILE A 120 -7.18 -1.95 -5.50
CA ILE A 120 -7.56 -3.13 -6.31
C ILE A 120 -9.08 -3.23 -6.42
N GLU A 121 -9.79 -3.08 -5.31
CA GLU A 121 -11.25 -3.17 -5.22
C GLU A 121 -11.94 -2.11 -6.10
N HIS A 122 -11.39 -0.90 -6.16
CA HIS A 122 -11.89 0.21 -6.98
C HIS A 122 -11.34 0.21 -8.42
N GLY A 123 -10.48 -0.74 -8.78
CA GLY A 123 -9.87 -0.81 -10.11
C GLY A 123 -8.91 0.32 -10.42
N VAL A 124 -8.30 0.90 -9.38
CA VAL A 124 -7.27 1.95 -9.46
C VAL A 124 -5.88 1.30 -9.46
N ARG A 125 -4.99 1.76 -10.31
CA ARG A 125 -3.58 1.37 -10.25
C ARG A 125 -2.93 2.06 -9.05
N TYR A 126 -2.23 1.31 -8.23
CA TYR A 126 -1.63 1.84 -7.03
C TYR A 126 -0.16 1.49 -6.92
N ILE A 127 0.65 2.46 -6.55
CA ILE A 127 2.06 2.28 -6.23
C ILE A 127 2.33 2.86 -4.85
N ASN A 128 2.91 2.07 -3.98
CA ASN A 128 3.45 2.51 -2.71
C ASN A 128 4.99 2.51 -2.78
N ILE A 129 5.60 3.65 -2.52
CA ILE A 129 7.04 3.79 -2.39
C ILE A 129 7.37 3.86 -0.90
N GLU A 130 7.93 2.78 -0.38
CA GLU A 130 8.41 2.67 0.99
C GLU A 130 9.88 3.03 1.09
N THR A 131 10.22 3.92 2.01
CA THR A 131 11.61 4.24 2.32
C THR A 131 11.83 4.34 3.82
N ARG A 132 13.07 4.15 4.24
CA ARG A 132 13.48 4.36 5.63
C ARG A 132 13.17 5.80 6.07
N LEU A 133 12.64 5.96 7.26
CA LEU A 133 12.40 7.27 7.85
C LEU A 133 13.69 8.13 7.85
N GLY A 134 13.56 9.37 7.38
CA GLY A 134 14.67 10.31 7.26
C GLY A 134 15.44 10.26 5.93
N TRP A 135 15.07 9.36 5.01
CA TRP A 135 15.75 9.18 3.72
C TRP A 135 14.99 9.82 2.54
N LEU A 136 14.63 11.08 2.67
CA LEU A 136 13.90 11.83 1.65
C LEU A 136 14.59 11.82 0.27
N SER A 137 15.91 11.85 0.22
CA SER A 137 16.66 11.79 -1.04
C SER A 137 16.45 10.46 -1.77
N GLN A 138 16.36 9.36 -1.05
CA GLN A 138 16.07 8.04 -1.61
C GLN A 138 14.63 7.99 -2.13
N GLN A 139 13.67 8.47 -1.34
CA GLN A 139 12.27 8.53 -1.75
C GLN A 139 12.08 9.32 -3.04
N ARG A 140 12.74 10.47 -3.17
CA ARG A 140 12.72 11.28 -4.39
C ARG A 140 13.30 10.54 -5.60
N LYS A 141 14.42 9.82 -5.45
CA LYS A 141 15.02 9.02 -6.53
C LYS A 141 14.09 7.87 -6.96
N MET A 142 13.45 7.22 -6.01
CA MET A 142 12.50 6.15 -6.29
C MET A 142 11.25 6.69 -7.01
N LEU A 143 10.72 7.84 -6.57
CA LEU A 143 9.59 8.49 -7.24
C LEU A 143 9.94 8.87 -8.68
N GLN A 144 11.09 9.52 -8.88
CA GLN A 144 11.56 9.88 -10.22
C GLN A 144 11.70 8.65 -11.13
N PHE A 145 12.27 7.57 -10.62
CA PHE A 145 12.39 6.31 -11.35
C PHE A 145 11.02 5.77 -11.76
N VAL A 146 10.05 5.74 -10.84
CA VAL A 146 8.68 5.28 -11.12
C VAL A 146 8.04 6.14 -12.21
N GLU A 147 8.11 7.46 -12.09
CA GLU A 147 7.56 8.38 -13.08
C GLU A 147 8.18 8.19 -14.48
N GLU A 148 9.50 8.07 -14.57
CA GLU A 148 10.21 7.88 -15.84
C GLU A 148 9.84 6.55 -16.51
N ARG A 149 9.63 5.49 -15.73
CA ARG A 149 9.28 4.16 -16.24
C ARG A 149 7.81 4.05 -16.65
N LEU A 150 6.92 4.77 -15.97
CA LEU A 150 5.48 4.66 -16.24
C LEU A 150 4.96 5.68 -17.26
N LYS A 151 5.68 6.76 -17.54
CA LYS A 151 5.36 7.71 -18.64
C LYS A 151 5.53 7.11 -20.03
N LYS A 152 6.26 6.02 -20.13
CA LYS A 152 6.49 5.25 -21.40
C LYS A 152 5.53 4.07 -21.49
#